data_0462dc64f82bc997e6c6fa0808a2d376
#
_entry.id   0462dc64f82bc997e6c6fa0808a2d376
#
_cell.length_a   1.000
_cell.length_b   1.000
_cell.length_c   1.000
_cell.angle_alpha   90.00
_cell.angle_beta   90.00
_cell.angle_gamma   90.00
#
_symmetry.space_group_name_H-M   'P 1'
#
loop_
_entity.id
_entity.type
_entity.pdbx_description
1 polymer ?
#
loop_
_entity_poly.entity_id
_entity_poly.type
_entity_poly.pdbx_seq_one_letter_code
_entity_poly.pdbx_strand_id
1 'polypeptide(L)'
;MMIIVPTNPFAHYLGDVLAWAAASFAGWWQYRLWPGEARRLSRITAPSYFIALALGGVIGAWLAGSLNTVPVGLAPSHSIAGALAGAIAGVELWKWRHGVRGSTGGAFVLPLATGIMVGRWGCLFAGLADQTYGIPTRLPWGVDLGDGVARHPVEVYESLAMALFIAVYVVARRRGASWTSVHAFHAFVIWYGAQRFCWEFLKPYPALAGPFNLFHFISGGLILYGVAWWRNGQSGAQGRALCVSQPGDEPVRNLSRTGPGQSDHRG
;
A
#
# COMPACT_ATOMS: atom_id res chain seq x y z
N MET A 1 -34.70 4.39 11.54
CA MET A 1 -34.99 3.73 10.23
C MET A 1 -33.78 2.85 9.96
N MET A 2 -33.96 1.55 9.73
CA MET A 2 -32.87 0.61 9.48
C MET A 2 -32.73 0.45 7.96
N ILE A 3 -31.50 0.45 7.45
CA ILE A 3 -31.23 0.29 6.00
C ILE A 3 -31.10 -1.21 5.74
N ILE A 4 -32.04 -1.78 5.01
CA ILE A 4 -31.98 -3.20 4.61
C ILE A 4 -31.10 -3.31 3.35
N VAL A 5 -30.04 -4.11 3.44
CA VAL A 5 -29.16 -4.39 2.31
C VAL A 5 -29.53 -5.76 1.72
N PRO A 6 -29.84 -5.83 0.41
CA PRO A 6 -30.07 -7.12 -0.24
C PRO A 6 -28.75 -7.89 -0.30
N THR A 7 -28.72 -9.07 0.32
CA THR A 7 -27.51 -9.88 0.40
C THR A 7 -27.60 -11.13 -0.45
N ASN A 8 -26.48 -11.46 -1.10
CA ASN A 8 -26.31 -12.71 -1.87
C ASN A 8 -24.84 -13.15 -1.75
N PRO A 9 -24.56 -14.39 -1.30
CA PRO A 9 -23.19 -14.89 -1.17
C PRO A 9 -22.36 -14.82 -2.46
N PHE A 10 -23.01 -14.92 -3.62
CA PHE A 10 -22.33 -14.78 -4.92
C PHE A 10 -21.85 -13.35 -5.22
N ALA A 11 -22.35 -12.34 -4.49
CA ALA A 11 -21.93 -10.96 -4.65
C ALA A 11 -20.44 -10.78 -4.34
N HIS A 12 -19.85 -11.62 -3.48
CA HIS A 12 -18.42 -11.61 -3.21
C HIS A 12 -17.60 -11.85 -4.49
N TYR A 13 -17.93 -12.91 -5.24
CA TYR A 13 -17.22 -13.24 -6.49
C TYR A 13 -17.36 -12.13 -7.55
N LEU A 14 -18.56 -11.54 -7.67
CA LEU A 14 -18.76 -10.39 -8.54
C LEU A 14 -17.94 -9.18 -8.07
N GLY A 15 -17.92 -8.92 -6.77
CA GLY A 15 -17.09 -7.88 -6.15
C GLY A 15 -15.61 -8.07 -6.45
N ASP A 16 -15.10 -9.30 -6.38
CA ASP A 16 -13.71 -9.63 -6.72
C ASP A 16 -13.40 -9.35 -8.18
N VAL A 17 -14.26 -9.78 -9.11
CA VAL A 17 -14.08 -9.51 -10.55
C VAL A 17 -14.05 -8.00 -10.81
N LEU A 18 -14.98 -7.24 -10.22
CA LEU A 18 -15.03 -5.79 -10.36
C LEU A 18 -13.81 -5.11 -9.70
N ALA A 19 -13.34 -5.62 -8.56
CA ALA A 19 -12.15 -5.11 -7.90
C ALA A 19 -10.90 -5.32 -8.76
N TRP A 20 -10.74 -6.51 -9.37
CA TRP A 20 -9.64 -6.79 -10.29
C TRP A 20 -9.70 -5.93 -11.55
N ALA A 21 -10.88 -5.74 -12.14
CA ALA A 21 -11.07 -4.88 -13.29
C ALA A 21 -10.75 -3.42 -12.96
N ALA A 22 -11.25 -2.92 -11.83
CA ALA A 22 -10.99 -1.56 -11.37
C ALA A 22 -9.51 -1.33 -11.01
N ALA A 23 -8.86 -2.28 -10.33
CA ALA A 23 -7.44 -2.25 -10.03
C ALA A 23 -6.59 -2.24 -11.31
N SER A 24 -6.94 -3.07 -12.30
CA SER A 24 -6.26 -3.12 -13.61
C SER A 24 -6.40 -1.81 -14.36
N PHE A 25 -7.61 -1.23 -14.38
CA PHE A 25 -7.86 0.08 -14.98
C PHE A 25 -7.07 1.18 -14.26
N ALA A 26 -7.06 1.19 -12.93
CA ALA A 26 -6.31 2.16 -12.14
C ALA A 26 -4.80 2.04 -12.39
N GLY A 27 -4.28 0.82 -12.54
CA GLY A 27 -2.87 0.57 -12.88
C GLY A 27 -2.51 1.07 -14.28
N TRP A 28 -3.37 0.79 -15.26
CA TRP A 28 -3.22 1.31 -16.62
C TRP A 28 -3.27 2.85 -16.62
N TRP A 29 -4.22 3.46 -15.90
CA TRP A 29 -4.33 4.91 -15.78
C TRP A 29 -3.12 5.54 -15.09
N GLN A 30 -2.65 4.95 -13.99
CA GLN A 30 -1.41 5.37 -13.31
C GLN A 30 -0.20 5.30 -14.26
N TYR A 31 -0.08 4.22 -15.03
CA TYR A 31 0.99 4.07 -16.03
C TYR A 31 0.93 5.14 -17.11
N ARG A 32 -0.27 5.47 -17.60
CA ARG A 32 -0.45 6.52 -18.63
C ARG A 32 -0.07 7.90 -18.12
N LEU A 33 -0.42 8.23 -16.88
CA LEU A 33 -0.14 9.55 -16.31
C LEU A 33 1.29 9.66 -15.75
N TRP A 34 1.78 8.62 -15.13
CA TRP A 34 3.06 8.62 -14.39
C TRP A 34 3.89 7.35 -14.67
N PRO A 35 4.41 7.16 -15.88
CA PRO A 35 5.05 5.91 -16.30
C PRO A 35 6.37 5.61 -15.57
N GLY A 36 6.96 6.58 -14.88
CA GLY A 36 8.29 6.47 -14.28
C GLY A 36 8.44 5.33 -13.29
N GLU A 37 7.42 5.09 -12.46
CA GLU A 37 7.47 4.04 -11.43
C GLU A 37 7.38 2.63 -12.03
N ALA A 38 6.48 2.43 -13.00
CA ALA A 38 6.37 1.15 -13.69
C ALA A 38 7.63 0.84 -14.52
N ARG A 39 8.19 1.82 -15.22
CA ARG A 39 9.47 1.67 -15.94
C ARG A 39 10.63 1.38 -14.99
N ARG A 40 10.67 2.01 -13.83
CA ARG A 40 11.67 1.70 -12.80
C ARG A 40 11.51 0.26 -12.32
N LEU A 41 10.28 -0.15 -11.99
CA LEU A 41 9.98 -1.50 -11.54
C LEU A 41 10.47 -2.54 -12.57
N SER A 42 10.11 -2.38 -13.85
CA SER A 42 10.49 -3.32 -14.91
C SER A 42 12.01 -3.42 -15.14
N ARG A 43 12.78 -2.38 -14.79
CA ARG A 43 14.26 -2.40 -14.92
C ARG A 43 14.96 -3.12 -13.78
N ILE A 44 14.37 -3.16 -12.59
CA ILE A 44 15.03 -3.68 -11.38
C ILE A 44 14.46 -5.02 -10.93
N THR A 45 13.36 -5.49 -11.53
CA THR A 45 12.68 -6.73 -11.13
C THR A 45 12.81 -7.80 -12.22
N ALA A 46 12.96 -9.05 -11.77
CA ALA A 46 12.85 -10.26 -12.57
C ALA A 46 11.46 -10.89 -12.40
N PRO A 47 11.04 -11.85 -13.23
CA PRO A 47 9.80 -12.60 -13.03
C PRO A 47 9.65 -13.20 -11.62
N SER A 48 10.77 -13.62 -11.01
CA SER A 48 10.80 -14.15 -9.63
C SER A 48 10.34 -13.14 -8.58
N TYR A 49 10.42 -11.83 -8.83
CA TYR A 49 9.84 -10.80 -7.97
C TYR A 49 8.32 -10.93 -7.89
N PHE A 50 7.66 -11.09 -9.03
CA PHE A 50 6.20 -11.23 -9.08
C PHE A 50 5.74 -12.56 -8.49
N ILE A 51 6.54 -13.61 -8.62
CA ILE A 51 6.30 -14.89 -7.95
C ILE A 51 6.39 -14.71 -6.43
N ALA A 52 7.42 -14.05 -5.92
CA ALA A 52 7.56 -13.78 -4.48
C ALA A 52 6.40 -12.91 -3.94
N LEU A 53 5.97 -11.90 -4.70
CA LEU A 53 4.83 -11.05 -4.39
C LEU A 53 3.54 -11.88 -4.32
N ALA A 54 3.27 -12.70 -5.34
CA ALA A 54 2.06 -13.50 -5.44
C ALA A 54 2.01 -14.60 -4.36
N LEU A 55 3.09 -15.37 -4.19
CA LEU A 55 3.16 -16.42 -3.17
C LEU A 55 3.06 -15.83 -1.76
N GLY A 56 3.79 -14.75 -1.49
CA GLY A 56 3.68 -14.06 -0.20
C GLY A 56 2.27 -13.58 0.06
N GLY A 57 1.62 -12.99 -0.94
CA GLY A 57 0.25 -12.51 -0.85
C GLY A 57 -0.76 -13.64 -0.59
N VAL A 58 -0.70 -14.73 -1.35
CA VAL A 58 -1.61 -15.89 -1.20
C VAL A 58 -1.42 -16.55 0.15
N ILE A 59 -0.18 -16.84 0.54
CA ILE A 59 0.14 -17.47 1.83
C ILE A 59 -0.31 -16.55 2.98
N GLY A 60 0.01 -15.27 2.91
CA GLY A 60 -0.37 -14.31 3.95
C GLY A 60 -1.88 -14.13 4.06
N ALA A 61 -2.60 -14.08 2.93
CA ALA A 61 -4.07 -14.00 2.92
C ALA A 61 -4.70 -15.20 3.62
N TRP A 62 -4.31 -16.39 3.20
CA TRP A 62 -4.86 -17.64 3.73
C TRP A 62 -4.49 -17.83 5.20
N LEU A 63 -3.23 -17.63 5.57
CA LEU A 63 -2.75 -17.81 6.92
C LEU A 63 -3.45 -16.85 7.90
N ALA A 64 -3.46 -15.55 7.61
CA ALA A 64 -4.09 -14.58 8.50
C ALA A 64 -5.62 -14.73 8.58
N GLY A 65 -6.27 -15.04 7.47
CA GLY A 65 -7.71 -15.32 7.45
C GLY A 65 -8.04 -16.56 8.29
N SER A 66 -7.37 -17.68 8.03
CA SER A 66 -7.62 -18.94 8.71
C SER A 66 -7.29 -18.87 10.21
N LEU A 67 -6.20 -18.21 10.59
CA LEU A 67 -5.86 -18.00 12.01
C LEU A 67 -6.93 -17.17 12.76
N ASN A 68 -7.68 -16.34 12.06
CA ASN A 68 -8.78 -15.60 12.66
C ASN A 68 -10.08 -16.40 12.78
N THR A 69 -10.37 -17.32 11.85
CA THR A 69 -11.68 -18.00 11.76
C THR A 69 -11.68 -19.41 12.32
N VAL A 70 -10.66 -20.21 12.06
CA VAL A 70 -10.60 -21.62 12.47
C VAL A 70 -10.66 -21.81 14.00
N PRO A 71 -9.97 -20.98 14.84
CA PRO A 71 -10.03 -21.14 16.29
C PRO A 71 -11.44 -20.96 16.89
N VAL A 72 -12.35 -20.30 16.18
CA VAL A 72 -13.75 -20.10 16.60
C VAL A 72 -14.72 -21.02 15.87
N GLY A 73 -14.21 -22.08 15.22
CA GLY A 73 -15.04 -23.11 14.58
C GLY A 73 -15.60 -22.72 13.21
N LEU A 74 -15.08 -21.65 12.60
CA LEU A 74 -15.49 -21.22 11.26
C LEU A 74 -14.56 -21.81 10.18
N ALA A 75 -15.03 -21.83 8.94
CA ALA A 75 -14.25 -22.30 7.80
C ALA A 75 -12.99 -21.43 7.57
N PRO A 76 -11.90 -22.00 7.00
CA PRO A 76 -10.75 -21.23 6.57
C PRO A 76 -11.16 -20.07 5.67
N SER A 77 -10.55 -18.91 5.87
CA SER A 77 -10.89 -17.68 5.14
C SER A 77 -9.63 -16.97 4.62
N HIS A 78 -9.83 -15.90 3.88
CA HIS A 78 -8.77 -15.09 3.35
C HIS A 78 -8.85 -13.65 3.89
N SER A 79 -7.70 -13.00 4.02
CA SER A 79 -7.61 -11.63 4.52
C SER A 79 -6.77 -10.74 3.62
N ILE A 80 -7.31 -9.59 3.23
CA ILE A 80 -6.57 -8.56 2.46
C ILE A 80 -5.40 -8.01 3.30
N ALA A 81 -5.57 -7.83 4.61
CA ALA A 81 -4.49 -7.38 5.49
C ALA A 81 -3.35 -8.40 5.54
N GLY A 82 -3.70 -9.69 5.62
CA GLY A 82 -2.73 -10.78 5.52
C GLY A 82 -2.07 -10.85 4.15
N ALA A 83 -2.84 -10.68 3.07
CA ALA A 83 -2.30 -10.63 1.71
C ALA A 83 -1.25 -9.52 1.55
N LEU A 84 -1.56 -8.31 2.02
CA LEU A 84 -0.65 -7.17 1.94
C LEU A 84 0.62 -7.40 2.76
N ALA A 85 0.49 -7.86 4.01
CA ALA A 85 1.63 -8.17 4.88
C ALA A 85 2.51 -9.27 4.29
N GLY A 86 1.92 -10.35 3.81
CA GLY A 86 2.64 -11.47 3.19
C GLY A 86 3.31 -11.08 1.87
N ALA A 87 2.65 -10.30 1.01
CA ALA A 87 3.23 -9.78 -0.21
C ALA A 87 4.43 -8.87 0.07
N ILE A 88 4.33 -7.98 1.06
CA ILE A 88 5.44 -7.14 1.53
C ILE A 88 6.60 -8.02 2.01
N ALA A 89 6.34 -9.00 2.88
CA ALA A 89 7.38 -9.88 3.40
C ALA A 89 8.07 -10.66 2.26
N GLY A 90 7.32 -11.22 1.31
CA GLY A 90 7.86 -11.93 0.15
C GLY A 90 8.74 -11.03 -0.72
N VAL A 91 8.29 -9.81 -1.00
CA VAL A 91 9.03 -8.82 -1.79
C VAL A 91 10.29 -8.35 -1.05
N GLU A 92 10.21 -8.05 0.25
CA GLU A 92 11.38 -7.60 1.01
C GLU A 92 12.44 -8.72 1.12
N LEU A 93 12.02 -9.98 1.29
CA LEU A 93 12.91 -11.14 1.27
C LEU A 93 13.58 -11.31 -0.11
N TRP A 94 12.80 -11.15 -1.20
CA TRP A 94 13.34 -11.19 -2.55
C TRP A 94 14.35 -10.07 -2.78
N LYS A 95 14.03 -8.84 -2.40
CA LYS A 95 14.91 -7.67 -2.50
C LYS A 95 16.22 -7.88 -1.72
N TRP A 96 16.11 -8.40 -0.51
CA TRP A 96 17.28 -8.69 0.33
C TRP A 96 18.23 -9.68 -0.37
N ARG A 97 17.68 -10.75 -0.94
CA ARG A 97 18.47 -11.77 -1.67
C ARG A 97 19.11 -11.25 -2.96
N HIS A 98 18.49 -10.28 -3.62
CA HIS A 98 18.97 -9.76 -4.90
C HIS A 98 19.69 -8.40 -4.77
N GLY A 99 19.95 -7.92 -3.56
CA GLY A 99 20.63 -6.64 -3.31
C GLY A 99 19.85 -5.41 -3.78
N VAL A 100 18.54 -5.52 -4.02
CA VAL A 100 17.69 -4.42 -4.47
C VAL A 100 17.33 -3.51 -3.30
N ARG A 101 17.64 -2.21 -3.43
CA ARG A 101 17.38 -1.21 -2.39
C ARG A 101 16.29 -0.22 -2.83
N GLY A 102 15.58 0.32 -1.84
CA GLY A 102 14.51 1.31 -2.04
C GLY A 102 13.13 0.70 -2.30
N SER A 103 12.11 1.56 -2.46
CA SER A 103 10.74 1.12 -2.66
C SER A 103 10.49 0.63 -4.07
N THR A 104 9.82 -0.50 -4.21
CA THR A 104 9.32 -1.06 -5.48
C THR A 104 7.81 -0.98 -5.60
N GLY A 105 7.13 -0.53 -4.53
CA GLY A 105 5.66 -0.58 -4.41
C GLY A 105 4.90 0.56 -5.08
N GLY A 106 5.58 1.63 -5.53
CA GLY A 106 4.91 2.83 -6.05
C GLY A 106 3.92 2.57 -7.20
N ALA A 107 4.25 1.63 -8.09
CA ALA A 107 3.39 1.23 -9.20
C ALA A 107 2.08 0.55 -8.76
N PHE A 108 2.01 0.04 -7.53
CA PHE A 108 0.85 -0.69 -7.01
C PHE A 108 -0.11 0.17 -6.17
N VAL A 109 0.20 1.44 -5.92
CA VAL A 109 -0.55 2.29 -4.98
C VAL A 109 -2.00 2.47 -5.42
N LEU A 110 -2.25 2.97 -6.64
CA LEU A 110 -3.62 3.15 -7.13
C LEU A 110 -4.33 1.81 -7.39
N PRO A 111 -3.69 0.81 -8.02
CA PRO A 111 -4.29 -0.52 -8.16
C PRO A 111 -4.80 -1.10 -6.84
N LEU A 112 -3.96 -1.12 -5.80
CA LEU A 112 -4.33 -1.66 -4.49
C LEU A 112 -5.44 -0.86 -3.82
N ALA A 113 -5.30 0.47 -3.78
CA ALA A 113 -6.32 1.34 -3.16
C ALA A 113 -7.69 1.21 -3.86
N THR A 114 -7.69 1.17 -5.20
CA THR A 114 -8.93 1.05 -5.99
C THR A 114 -9.53 -0.35 -5.88
N GLY A 115 -8.71 -1.40 -5.92
CA GLY A 115 -9.16 -2.77 -5.73
C GLY A 115 -9.81 -2.99 -4.37
N ILE A 116 -9.19 -2.48 -3.29
CA ILE A 116 -9.78 -2.54 -1.94
C ILE A 116 -11.08 -1.73 -1.88
N MET A 117 -11.09 -0.51 -2.40
CA MET A 117 -12.27 0.35 -2.42
C MET A 117 -13.48 -0.33 -3.07
N VAL A 118 -13.28 -0.96 -4.22
CA VAL A 118 -14.36 -1.61 -4.97
C VAL A 118 -14.72 -2.97 -4.35
N GLY A 119 -13.73 -3.77 -3.95
CA GLY A 119 -13.96 -5.10 -3.39
C GLY A 119 -14.79 -5.09 -2.11
N ARG A 120 -14.71 -4.01 -1.30
CA ARG A 120 -15.50 -3.87 -0.07
C ARG A 120 -17.00 -3.85 -0.30
N TRP A 121 -17.46 -3.39 -1.45
CA TRP A 121 -18.88 -3.49 -1.81
C TRP A 121 -19.31 -4.94 -2.06
N GLY A 122 -18.43 -5.77 -2.64
CA GLY A 122 -18.68 -7.21 -2.76
C GLY A 122 -18.88 -7.88 -1.41
N CYS A 123 -18.03 -7.55 -0.43
CA CYS A 123 -18.16 -8.03 0.95
C CYS A 123 -19.49 -7.59 1.60
N LEU A 124 -19.88 -6.32 1.47
CA LEU A 124 -21.14 -5.80 1.99
C LEU A 124 -22.35 -6.56 1.42
N PHE A 125 -22.40 -6.74 0.09
CA PHE A 125 -23.50 -7.44 -0.57
C PHE A 125 -23.45 -8.96 -0.40
N ALA A 126 -22.32 -9.55 -0.03
CA ALA A 126 -22.23 -10.94 0.40
C ALA A 126 -22.84 -11.15 1.80
N GLY A 127 -22.91 -10.09 2.60
CA GLY A 127 -23.59 -10.07 3.88
C GLY A 127 -22.90 -10.93 4.95
N LEU A 128 -23.69 -11.61 5.77
CA LEU A 128 -23.18 -12.40 6.90
C LEU A 128 -22.25 -13.55 6.47
N ALA A 129 -22.42 -14.07 5.27
CA ALA A 129 -21.59 -15.17 4.74
C ALA A 129 -20.12 -14.77 4.57
N ASP A 130 -19.84 -13.49 4.35
CA ASP A 130 -18.48 -12.96 4.16
C ASP A 130 -17.69 -12.80 5.48
N GLN A 131 -18.39 -12.78 6.62
CA GLN A 131 -17.81 -12.65 7.97
C GLN A 131 -16.97 -11.36 8.18
N THR A 132 -17.19 -10.33 7.38
CA THR A 132 -16.46 -9.04 7.47
C THR A 132 -17.31 -7.91 8.07
N TYR A 133 -18.55 -8.20 8.42
CA TYR A 133 -19.53 -7.26 8.95
C TYR A 133 -19.13 -6.66 10.30
N GLY A 134 -19.80 -5.53 10.65
CA GLY A 134 -19.57 -4.84 11.91
C GLY A 134 -20.43 -5.34 13.07
N ILE A 135 -20.08 -4.91 14.29
CA ILE A 135 -20.87 -5.13 15.51
C ILE A 135 -22.22 -4.40 15.44
N PRO A 136 -23.23 -4.81 16.25
CA PRO A 136 -24.51 -4.11 16.33
C PRO A 136 -24.37 -2.63 16.68
N THR A 137 -25.24 -1.79 16.09
CA THR A 137 -25.24 -0.34 16.32
C THR A 137 -26.64 0.24 16.41
N ARG A 138 -26.77 1.39 17.09
CA ARG A 138 -27.99 2.20 17.11
C ARG A 138 -27.92 3.42 16.21
N LEU A 139 -26.86 3.55 15.43
CA LEU A 139 -26.67 4.68 14.52
C LEU A 139 -27.71 4.67 13.39
N PRO A 140 -28.16 5.84 12.92
CA PRO A 140 -29.23 5.91 11.90
C PRO A 140 -28.85 5.33 10.55
N TRP A 141 -27.57 5.14 10.28
CA TRP A 141 -27.04 4.48 9.07
C TRP A 141 -26.62 3.03 9.29
N GLY A 142 -27.07 2.41 10.39
CA GLY A 142 -26.88 0.98 10.61
C GLY A 142 -27.55 0.16 9.51
N VAL A 143 -26.88 -0.89 9.05
CA VAL A 143 -27.36 -1.79 7.99
C VAL A 143 -27.80 -3.11 8.57
N ASP A 144 -28.90 -3.64 8.03
CA ASP A 144 -29.38 -4.99 8.26
C ASP A 144 -28.95 -5.88 7.08
N LEU A 145 -28.25 -6.94 7.37
CA LEU A 145 -27.74 -7.91 6.41
C LEU A 145 -28.65 -9.14 6.27
N GLY A 146 -29.92 -9.00 6.64
CA GLY A 146 -30.97 -10.00 6.46
C GLY A 146 -31.32 -10.80 7.73
N ASP A 147 -30.79 -10.44 8.91
CA ASP A 147 -31.09 -11.08 10.18
C ASP A 147 -31.83 -10.18 11.20
N GLY A 148 -32.25 -8.98 10.76
CA GLY A 148 -32.98 -8.03 11.59
C GLY A 148 -32.10 -7.23 12.57
N VAL A 149 -30.77 -7.35 12.48
CA VAL A 149 -29.83 -6.65 13.38
C VAL A 149 -29.12 -5.53 12.63
N ALA A 150 -29.33 -4.29 13.10
CA ALA A 150 -28.60 -3.14 12.58
C ALA A 150 -27.12 -3.17 13.01
N ARG A 151 -26.18 -3.17 12.04
CA ARG A 151 -24.74 -3.22 12.26
C ARG A 151 -24.01 -2.03 11.63
N HIS A 152 -22.82 -1.75 12.14
CA HIS A 152 -21.91 -0.83 11.47
C HIS A 152 -21.57 -1.33 10.07
N PRO A 153 -21.79 -0.54 9.00
CA PRO A 153 -21.36 -0.89 7.64
C PRO A 153 -19.84 -0.67 7.48
N VAL A 154 -19.04 -1.50 8.12
CA VAL A 154 -17.58 -1.33 8.18
C VAL A 154 -16.96 -1.41 6.80
N GLU A 155 -17.54 -2.20 5.90
CA GLU A 155 -17.13 -2.33 4.50
C GLU A 155 -17.25 -0.96 3.77
N VAL A 156 -18.31 -0.21 4.05
CA VAL A 156 -18.49 1.14 3.49
C VAL A 156 -17.46 2.10 4.07
N TYR A 157 -17.18 2.02 5.38
CA TYR A 157 -16.15 2.87 6.00
C TYR A 157 -14.77 2.61 5.41
N GLU A 158 -14.42 1.34 5.20
CA GLU A 158 -13.16 0.96 4.55
C GLU A 158 -13.10 1.45 3.10
N SER A 159 -14.20 1.32 2.33
CA SER A 159 -14.28 1.81 0.96
C SER A 159 -14.11 3.33 0.89
N LEU A 160 -14.81 4.09 1.73
CA LEU A 160 -14.71 5.55 1.80
C LEU A 160 -13.32 6.02 2.23
N ALA A 161 -12.69 5.31 3.19
CA ALA A 161 -11.32 5.60 3.59
C ALA A 161 -10.34 5.41 2.42
N MET A 162 -10.51 4.38 1.59
CA MET A 162 -9.70 4.19 0.39
C MET A 162 -9.99 5.23 -0.69
N ALA A 163 -11.24 5.62 -0.89
CA ALA A 163 -11.62 6.71 -1.79
C ALA A 163 -10.95 8.03 -1.40
N LEU A 164 -10.96 8.34 -0.10
CA LEU A 164 -10.27 9.52 0.44
C LEU A 164 -8.76 9.45 0.20
N PHE A 165 -8.14 8.31 0.45
CA PHE A 165 -6.71 8.12 0.14
C PHE A 165 -6.40 8.36 -1.34
N ILE A 166 -7.20 7.79 -2.25
CA ILE A 166 -7.03 7.97 -3.69
C ILE A 166 -7.13 9.45 -4.06
N ALA A 167 -8.13 10.16 -3.54
CA ALA A 167 -8.32 11.59 -3.80
C ALA A 167 -7.11 12.41 -3.32
N VAL A 168 -6.66 12.20 -2.06
CA VAL A 168 -5.49 12.86 -1.49
C VAL A 168 -4.23 12.56 -2.29
N TYR A 169 -4.00 11.29 -2.63
CA TYR A 169 -2.83 10.86 -3.40
C TYR A 169 -2.80 11.50 -4.80
N VAL A 170 -3.91 11.46 -5.53
CA VAL A 170 -3.99 12.02 -6.89
C VAL A 170 -3.80 13.54 -6.87
N VAL A 171 -4.44 14.25 -5.93
CA VAL A 171 -4.26 15.70 -5.78
C VAL A 171 -2.82 16.05 -5.41
N ALA A 172 -2.24 15.37 -4.42
CA ALA A 172 -0.86 15.58 -3.99
C ALA A 172 0.12 15.30 -5.14
N ARG A 173 -0.12 14.23 -5.90
CA ARG A 173 0.72 13.86 -7.05
C ARG A 173 0.66 14.89 -8.17
N ARG A 174 -0.54 15.40 -8.47
CA ARG A 174 -0.72 16.49 -9.47
C ARG A 174 -0.07 17.80 -9.04
N ARG A 175 -0.02 18.06 -7.73
CA ARG A 175 0.67 19.23 -7.14
C ARG A 175 2.18 19.04 -6.98
N GLY A 176 2.74 17.91 -7.41
CA GLY A 176 4.17 17.64 -7.33
C GLY A 176 4.71 17.35 -5.93
N ALA A 177 3.86 16.94 -4.99
CA ALA A 177 4.29 16.62 -3.63
C ALA A 177 5.33 15.48 -3.64
N SER A 178 6.51 15.72 -3.06
CA SER A 178 7.67 14.83 -3.12
C SER A 178 7.41 13.41 -2.55
N TRP A 179 6.59 13.30 -1.50
CA TRP A 179 6.27 12.01 -0.91
C TRP A 179 5.57 11.05 -1.87
N THR A 180 4.84 11.57 -2.87
CA THR A 180 4.10 10.77 -3.84
C THR A 180 5.00 10.04 -4.84
N SER A 181 6.25 10.41 -4.96
CA SER A 181 7.23 9.75 -5.83
C SER A 181 8.19 8.82 -5.07
N VAL A 182 8.51 9.16 -3.82
CA VAL A 182 9.51 8.42 -3.03
C VAL A 182 8.83 7.49 -2.01
N HIS A 183 7.78 7.97 -1.37
CA HIS A 183 7.13 7.31 -0.23
C HIS A 183 5.68 6.90 -0.49
N ALA A 184 5.21 6.95 -1.75
CA ALA A 184 3.83 6.67 -2.10
C ALA A 184 3.31 5.35 -1.51
N PHE A 185 4.07 4.27 -1.67
CA PHE A 185 3.69 2.96 -1.16
C PHE A 185 3.66 2.91 0.37
N HIS A 186 4.64 3.53 1.02
CA HIS A 186 4.67 3.59 2.49
C HIS A 186 3.52 4.42 3.04
N ALA A 187 3.16 5.54 2.39
CA ALA A 187 1.97 6.33 2.72
C ALA A 187 0.70 5.49 2.61
N PHE A 188 0.55 4.71 1.52
CA PHE A 188 -0.57 3.79 1.35
C PHE A 188 -0.62 2.74 2.47
N VAL A 189 0.51 2.11 2.80
CA VAL A 189 0.57 1.08 3.84
C VAL A 189 0.25 1.64 5.22
N ILE A 190 0.75 2.84 5.55
CA ILE A 190 0.42 3.53 6.80
C ILE A 190 -1.07 3.85 6.86
N TRP A 191 -1.62 4.42 5.79
CA TRP A 191 -3.05 4.77 5.72
C TRP A 191 -3.94 3.54 5.84
N TYR A 192 -3.64 2.49 5.06
CA TYR A 192 -4.37 1.23 5.11
C TYR A 192 -4.30 0.60 6.50
N GLY A 193 -3.12 0.53 7.09
CA GLY A 193 -2.93 -0.01 8.43
C GLY A 193 -3.69 0.80 9.49
N ALA A 194 -3.62 2.12 9.44
CA ALA A 194 -4.27 3.00 10.42
C ALA A 194 -5.81 2.88 10.36
N GLN A 195 -6.41 3.01 9.17
CA GLN A 195 -7.85 2.86 9.04
C GLN A 195 -8.30 1.45 9.41
N ARG A 196 -7.55 0.41 9.02
CA ARG A 196 -7.87 -0.97 9.35
C ARG A 196 -7.79 -1.22 10.86
N PHE A 197 -6.78 -0.69 11.54
CA PHE A 197 -6.64 -0.76 12.99
C PHE A 197 -7.86 -0.16 13.69
N CYS A 198 -8.35 1.01 13.23
CA CYS A 198 -9.51 1.66 13.81
C CYS A 198 -10.80 0.86 13.59
N TRP A 199 -11.03 0.35 12.38
CA TRP A 199 -12.26 -0.38 12.07
C TRP A 199 -12.31 -1.78 12.67
N GLU A 200 -11.18 -2.37 13.06
CA GLU A 200 -11.17 -3.68 13.73
C GLU A 200 -11.87 -3.67 15.09
N PHE A 201 -11.93 -2.55 15.79
CA PHE A 201 -12.73 -2.41 17.01
C PHE A 201 -14.24 -2.55 16.75
N LEU A 202 -14.68 -2.36 15.52
CA LEU A 202 -16.07 -2.47 15.10
C LEU A 202 -16.41 -3.85 14.51
N LYS A 203 -15.49 -4.81 14.53
CA LYS A 203 -15.71 -6.16 14.00
C LYS A 203 -15.84 -7.20 15.11
N PRO A 204 -16.71 -8.21 14.95
CA PRO A 204 -16.96 -9.23 15.97
C PRO A 204 -15.89 -10.33 15.96
N TYR A 205 -14.62 -9.97 15.77
CA TYR A 205 -13.54 -10.94 15.77
C TYR A 205 -13.06 -11.26 17.19
N PRO A 206 -12.57 -12.50 17.42
CA PRO A 206 -12.09 -12.91 18.73
C PRO A 206 -10.88 -12.08 19.15
N ALA A 207 -10.89 -11.60 20.41
CA ALA A 207 -9.75 -10.92 20.99
C ALA A 207 -8.61 -11.91 21.24
N LEU A 208 -7.39 -11.50 20.89
CA LEU A 208 -6.17 -12.26 21.11
C LEU A 208 -5.44 -11.82 22.39
N ALA A 209 -5.38 -10.51 22.63
CA ALA A 209 -4.77 -9.91 23.81
C ALA A 209 -5.49 -8.61 24.19
N GLY A 210 -6.13 -8.59 25.34
CA GLY A 210 -6.97 -7.46 25.77
C GLY A 210 -8.07 -7.17 24.74
N PRO A 211 -8.25 -5.93 24.27
CA PRO A 211 -9.24 -5.58 23.25
C PRO A 211 -8.76 -5.86 21.81
N PHE A 212 -7.56 -6.36 21.62
CA PHE A 212 -6.93 -6.48 20.30
C PHE A 212 -7.09 -7.88 19.72
N ASN A 213 -7.58 -7.96 18.48
CA ASN A 213 -7.61 -9.17 17.68
C ASN A 213 -6.35 -9.29 16.79
N LEU A 214 -6.21 -10.40 16.05
CA LEU A 214 -5.08 -10.67 15.16
C LEU A 214 -4.82 -9.52 14.17
N PHE A 215 -5.87 -8.92 13.62
CA PHE A 215 -5.72 -7.88 12.61
C PHE A 215 -5.27 -6.53 13.16
N HIS A 216 -5.44 -6.25 14.45
CA HIS A 216 -4.80 -5.10 15.08
C HIS A 216 -3.26 -5.24 15.06
N PHE A 217 -2.75 -6.44 15.35
CA PHE A 217 -1.30 -6.69 15.31
C PHE A 217 -0.75 -6.62 13.89
N ILE A 218 -1.45 -7.19 12.91
CA ILE A 218 -1.06 -7.10 11.49
C ILE A 218 -1.06 -5.63 11.04
N SER A 219 -2.12 -4.89 11.36
CA SER A 219 -2.25 -3.47 11.00
C SER A 219 -1.18 -2.60 11.67
N GLY A 220 -0.90 -2.85 12.95
CA GLY A 220 0.20 -2.22 13.67
C GLY A 220 1.56 -2.50 13.03
N GLY A 221 1.81 -3.74 12.64
CA GLY A 221 3.02 -4.14 11.91
C GLY A 221 3.16 -3.43 10.57
N LEU A 222 2.07 -3.29 9.82
CA LEU A 222 2.06 -2.53 8.56
C LEU A 222 2.39 -1.05 8.78
N ILE A 223 1.81 -0.43 9.81
CA ILE A 223 2.10 0.97 10.17
C ILE A 223 3.59 1.12 10.52
N LEU A 224 4.11 0.25 11.39
CA LEU A 224 5.52 0.28 11.80
C LEU A 224 6.46 0.10 10.61
N TYR A 225 6.17 -0.84 9.70
CA TYR A 225 6.91 -1.01 8.46
C TYR A 225 6.92 0.27 7.62
N GLY A 226 5.74 0.85 7.37
CA GLY A 226 5.62 2.06 6.57
C GLY A 226 6.39 3.24 7.18
N VAL A 227 6.28 3.45 8.50
CA VAL A 227 6.97 4.54 9.22
C VAL A 227 8.49 4.32 9.23
N ALA A 228 8.96 3.09 9.49
CA ALA A 228 10.39 2.78 9.50
C ALA A 228 11.05 3.06 8.14
N TRP A 229 10.42 2.64 7.05
CA TRP A 229 10.92 2.92 5.71
C TRP A 229 10.83 4.40 5.32
N TRP A 230 9.78 5.10 5.76
CA TRP A 230 9.64 6.53 5.54
C TRP A 230 10.81 7.30 6.18
N ARG A 231 11.13 7.00 7.44
CA ARG A 231 12.22 7.66 8.18
C ARG A 231 13.60 7.34 7.57
N ASN A 232 13.86 6.07 7.25
CA ASN A 232 15.14 5.65 6.68
C ASN A 232 15.37 6.24 5.28
N GLY A 233 14.32 6.42 4.47
CA GLY A 233 14.40 7.05 3.16
C GLY A 233 14.80 8.53 3.23
N GLN A 234 14.39 9.25 4.27
CA GLN A 234 14.78 10.65 4.50
C GLN A 234 16.26 10.76 4.88
N SER A 235 16.75 9.88 5.74
CA SER A 235 18.17 9.86 6.17
C SER A 235 19.12 9.60 5.00
N GLY A 236 18.76 8.72 4.07
CA GLY A 236 19.55 8.47 2.86
C GLY A 236 19.56 9.62 1.84
N ALA A 237 18.52 10.43 1.80
CA ALA A 237 18.44 11.63 0.95
C ALA A 237 19.27 12.77 1.54
N GLN A 238 19.24 12.98 2.86
CA GLN A 238 20.06 13.98 3.56
C GLN A 238 21.55 13.65 3.49
N GLY A 239 21.93 12.38 3.66
CA GLY A 239 23.33 11.97 3.52
C GLY A 239 23.89 12.21 2.11
N ARG A 240 23.09 12.04 1.06
CA ARG A 240 23.49 12.36 -0.32
C ARG A 240 23.56 13.87 -0.59
N ALA A 241 22.69 14.67 0.00
CA ALA A 241 22.73 16.12 -0.13
C ALA A 241 24.01 16.71 0.54
N LEU A 242 24.41 16.16 1.68
CA LEU A 242 25.66 16.57 2.37
C LEU A 242 26.93 16.16 1.62
N CYS A 243 26.91 15.02 0.91
CA CYS A 243 28.04 14.60 0.06
C CYS A 243 28.16 15.37 -1.26
N VAL A 244 27.08 15.99 -1.74
CA VAL A 244 27.11 16.82 -2.98
C VAL A 244 27.48 18.27 -2.69
N SER A 245 27.44 18.70 -1.44
CA SER A 245 27.78 20.07 -1.02
C SER A 245 29.26 20.27 -0.59
N GLN A 246 30.17 19.41 -1.04
CA GLN A 246 31.60 19.73 -1.06
C GLN A 246 32.09 19.87 -2.51
N PRO A 247 31.95 21.03 -3.13
CA PRO A 247 32.82 21.40 -4.20
C PRO A 247 34.15 21.82 -3.55
N GLY A 248 35.23 21.12 -3.88
CA GLY A 248 36.57 21.65 -3.65
C GLY A 248 36.73 22.93 -4.46
N ASP A 249 36.52 24.07 -3.83
CA ASP A 249 36.98 25.37 -4.33
C ASP A 249 38.50 25.39 -4.21
N GLU A 250 39.19 24.80 -5.17
CA GLU A 250 40.53 25.28 -5.50
C GLU A 250 40.41 26.39 -6.56
N PRO A 251 40.87 27.60 -6.25
CA PRO A 251 40.93 28.64 -7.26
C PRO A 251 42.00 28.26 -8.29
N VAL A 252 41.56 28.11 -9.54
CA VAL A 252 42.42 27.96 -10.72
C VAL A 252 43.41 29.13 -10.72
N ARG A 253 44.63 28.87 -10.32
CA ARG A 253 45.76 29.82 -10.52
C ARG A 253 45.92 30.04 -12.00
N ASN A 254 45.59 31.22 -12.43
CA ASN A 254 45.97 31.79 -13.71
C ASN A 254 47.50 31.74 -13.86
N LEU A 255 48.01 30.77 -14.58
CA LEU A 255 49.36 30.84 -15.14
C LEU A 255 49.31 31.74 -16.34
N SER A 256 49.56 33.03 -16.04
CA SER A 256 49.90 34.04 -17.00
C SER A 256 51.04 33.55 -17.91
N ARG A 257 50.77 33.47 -19.19
CA ARG A 257 51.78 33.36 -20.24
C ARG A 257 52.71 34.58 -20.20
N THR A 258 53.92 34.37 -19.75
CA THR A 258 55.06 35.21 -20.16
C THR A 258 55.73 34.51 -21.36
N GLY A 259 55.61 35.13 -22.49
CA GLY A 259 56.49 34.80 -23.62
C GLY A 259 57.87 35.44 -23.43
N PRO A 260 58.88 34.89 -24.07
CA PRO A 260 59.89 35.70 -24.66
C PRO A 260 60.21 35.25 -26.08
N GLY A 261 60.34 36.21 -26.94
CA GLY A 261 61.63 36.70 -27.34
C GLY A 261 62.07 36.16 -28.67
N GLN A 262 61.83 36.95 -29.67
CA GLN A 262 62.52 36.93 -30.93
C GLN A 262 64.03 36.79 -30.78
N SER A 263 64.63 35.93 -31.62
CA SER A 263 65.99 36.22 -32.15
C SER A 263 66.08 35.58 -33.54
N ASP A 264 66.21 36.45 -34.47
CA ASP A 264 66.81 36.56 -35.74
C ASP A 264 68.13 35.76 -35.85
N HIS A 265 68.41 35.12 -37.00
CA HIS A 265 69.57 34.96 -37.81
C HIS A 265 69.43 33.92 -38.86
N ARG A 266 69.29 34.32 -40.10
CA ARG A 266 70.25 34.23 -41.24
C ARG A 266 71.00 32.90 -41.32
N GLY A 267 70.84 32.23 -42.45
CA GLY A 267 71.62 31.16 -43.02
C GLY A 267 70.85 30.49 -44.15
#